data_a7945942bfc67f69f00f6924d46d0396
#
_entry.id   a7945942bfc67f69f00f6924d46d0396
#
_cell.length_a   1.000
_cell.length_b   1.000
_cell.length_c   1.000
_cell.angle_alpha   90.00
_cell.angle_beta   90.00
_cell.angle_gamma   90.00
#
_symmetry.space_group_name_H-M   'P 1'
#
loop_
_entity.id
_entity.type
_entity.pdbx_description
1 polymer ?
#
loop_
_entity_poly.entity_id
_entity_poly.type
_entity_poly.pdbx_seq_one_letter_code
_entity_poly.pdbx_strand_id
1 'polypeptide(L)'
;MTPTTVPIHLPADLLPRDGRFGSGPSKVRPAQVDALVAQSGLLGTSHRQAPVRRLVGRARAGLTSLLGLPDGYEVVLGNGGSTLFWDVATFCLVEQRSAHGAFGEFGAKFAAAAARAPFLDEPVVTTAAPGGVAVPEHVDGVDVYAWPHNETSTGVTAPVRRVPGSAEQGALVVVDGTSAAGGLLVDVAQTDAYYFAPQKSFASDGGLWLTALSPAAIERAARVESGRWVPESLSLTTAVANSRLDQTLNTPAIATLVLLVEQVEWMLANGGLEWAAGRSATSAGHLYSWAASRDFATPFVADEAARSNVVGAIDFEPGVEAATIAAVLRAHGIVDVEPYRKLGRNQLRVGMYPAVDPDDVLALTACIDYVVARLA
;
A
#
# COMPACT_ATOMS: atom_id res chain seq x y z
N MET A 1 -11.86 -1.84 -44.34
CA MET A 1 -10.97 -0.66 -44.25
C MET A 1 -10.94 -0.31 -42.77
N THR A 2 -9.84 -0.57 -42.08
CA THR A 2 -9.62 -0.07 -40.71
C THR A 2 -9.53 1.45 -40.78
N PRO A 3 -10.29 2.20 -40.02
CA PRO A 3 -10.15 3.66 -40.02
C PRO A 3 -8.72 4.02 -39.58
N THR A 4 -8.02 4.75 -40.42
CA THR A 4 -6.73 5.34 -40.10
C THR A 4 -6.99 6.45 -39.08
N THR A 5 -7.03 6.10 -37.79
CA THR A 5 -7.10 7.11 -36.74
C THR A 5 -5.82 7.90 -36.77
N VAL A 6 -5.91 9.20 -37.06
CA VAL A 6 -4.78 10.13 -36.94
C VAL A 6 -4.27 10.03 -35.50
N PRO A 7 -2.97 9.80 -35.27
CA PRO A 7 -2.45 9.68 -33.92
C PRO A 7 -2.69 11.00 -33.17
N ILE A 8 -3.36 10.90 -32.00
CA ILE A 8 -3.57 12.07 -31.14
C ILE A 8 -2.24 12.41 -30.48
N HIS A 9 -1.76 13.64 -30.73
CA HIS A 9 -0.55 14.19 -30.12
C HIS A 9 -0.90 15.16 -28.99
N LEU A 10 -0.41 14.89 -27.79
CA LEU A 10 -0.57 15.81 -26.64
C LEU A 10 0.41 16.99 -26.79
N PRO A 11 -0.06 18.22 -26.59
CA PRO A 11 0.82 19.40 -26.49
C PRO A 11 1.81 19.26 -25.34
N ALA A 12 3.06 19.67 -25.56
CA ALA A 12 4.13 19.53 -24.57
C ALA A 12 3.87 20.32 -23.27
N ASP A 13 3.14 21.42 -23.35
CA ASP A 13 2.77 22.27 -22.23
C ASP A 13 1.65 21.70 -21.35
N LEU A 14 0.92 20.69 -21.83
CA LEU A 14 -0.06 19.96 -21.03
C LEU A 14 0.55 18.76 -20.28
N LEU A 15 1.73 18.30 -20.67
CA LEU A 15 2.30 17.09 -20.10
C LEU A 15 2.68 17.29 -18.61
N PRO A 16 2.43 16.29 -17.74
CA PRO A 16 2.99 16.30 -16.39
C PRO A 16 4.52 16.31 -16.45
N ARG A 17 5.16 16.88 -15.44
CA ARG A 17 6.62 16.85 -15.30
C ARG A 17 7.14 15.42 -15.16
N ASP A 18 6.34 14.57 -14.53
CA ASP A 18 6.61 13.14 -14.39
C ASP A 18 5.32 12.36 -14.63
N GLY A 19 5.30 11.57 -15.66
CA GLY A 19 4.12 10.82 -16.13
C GLY A 19 3.89 9.48 -15.42
N ARG A 20 4.53 9.16 -14.30
CA ARG A 20 4.40 7.87 -13.59
C ARG A 20 3.30 7.91 -12.54
N PHE A 21 2.15 7.29 -12.83
CA PHE A 21 0.96 7.25 -11.94
C PHE A 21 0.62 5.84 -11.48
N GLY A 22 1.60 4.92 -11.43
CA GLY A 22 1.39 3.54 -11.04
C GLY A 22 0.81 3.40 -9.63
N SER A 23 -0.23 2.57 -9.52
CA SER A 23 -0.84 2.22 -8.22
C SER A 23 -0.02 1.19 -7.42
N GLY A 24 1.15 0.81 -7.96
CA GLY A 24 2.13 -0.07 -7.31
C GLY A 24 2.78 -1.05 -8.28
N PRO A 25 4.11 -0.95 -8.43
CA PRO A 25 5.00 0.03 -7.78
C PRO A 25 4.66 1.47 -8.13
N SER A 26 5.07 2.40 -7.25
CA SER A 26 4.86 3.82 -7.44
C SER A 26 6.12 4.52 -7.97
N LYS A 27 5.98 5.79 -8.36
CA LYS A 27 7.08 6.66 -8.77
C LYS A 27 8.17 6.72 -7.71
N VAL A 28 9.43 6.47 -8.09
CA VAL A 28 10.64 6.75 -7.30
C VAL A 28 11.11 8.17 -7.64
N ARG A 29 11.37 9.00 -6.61
CA ARG A 29 11.84 10.39 -6.80
C ARG A 29 13.31 10.41 -7.27
N PRO A 30 13.73 11.37 -8.10
CA PRO A 30 15.14 11.51 -8.50
C PRO A 30 16.10 11.56 -7.31
N ALA A 31 15.78 12.30 -6.24
CA ALA A 31 16.62 12.39 -5.04
C ALA A 31 16.86 11.02 -4.36
N GLN A 32 15.92 10.09 -4.44
CA GLN A 32 16.12 8.73 -3.93
C GLN A 32 17.17 7.96 -4.77
N VAL A 33 17.15 8.15 -6.09
CA VAL A 33 18.13 7.55 -6.99
C VAL A 33 19.52 8.16 -6.75
N ASP A 34 19.61 9.47 -6.57
CA ASP A 34 20.84 10.17 -6.23
C ASP A 34 21.41 9.66 -4.89
N ALA A 35 20.56 9.47 -3.88
CA ALA A 35 20.95 8.89 -2.59
C ALA A 35 21.46 7.45 -2.73
N LEU A 36 20.84 6.64 -3.62
CA LEU A 36 21.29 5.29 -3.91
C LEU A 36 22.68 5.30 -4.58
N VAL A 37 22.91 6.19 -5.52
CA VAL A 37 24.22 6.35 -6.17
C VAL A 37 25.29 6.76 -5.13
N ALA A 38 24.97 7.74 -4.28
CA ALA A 38 25.88 8.21 -3.21
C ALA A 38 26.21 7.11 -2.19
N GLN A 39 25.31 6.17 -1.97
CA GLN A 39 25.49 5.05 -1.03
C GLN A 39 25.79 3.72 -1.73
N SER A 40 26.17 3.74 -3.01
CA SER A 40 26.45 2.53 -3.81
C SER A 40 27.52 1.62 -3.20
N GLY A 41 28.43 2.17 -2.40
CA GLY A 41 29.43 1.41 -1.66
C GLY A 41 28.86 0.45 -0.60
N LEU A 42 27.58 0.55 -0.25
CA LEU A 42 26.89 -0.41 0.62
C LEU A 42 26.48 -1.69 -0.11
N LEU A 43 26.28 -1.60 -1.44
CA LEU A 43 25.84 -2.73 -2.23
C LEU A 43 26.93 -3.82 -2.27
N GLY A 44 26.53 -5.07 -2.08
CA GLY A 44 27.46 -6.20 -2.01
C GLY A 44 28.25 -6.31 -0.71
N THR A 45 27.97 -5.46 0.28
CA THR A 45 28.60 -5.57 1.61
C THR A 45 27.73 -6.40 2.58
N SER A 46 28.35 -6.90 3.65
CA SER A 46 27.67 -7.71 4.65
C SER A 46 26.62 -6.90 5.42
N HIS A 47 25.37 -7.35 5.40
CA HIS A 47 24.26 -6.75 6.15
C HIS A 47 24.43 -6.84 7.67
N ARG A 48 25.36 -7.64 8.17
CA ARG A 48 25.70 -7.76 9.59
C ARG A 48 26.72 -6.72 10.06
N GLN A 49 27.31 -5.95 9.14
CA GLN A 49 28.26 -4.89 9.44
C GLN A 49 27.55 -3.56 9.75
N ALA A 50 28.24 -2.73 10.53
CA ALA A 50 27.70 -1.47 11.04
C ALA A 50 27.08 -0.54 9.97
N PRO A 51 27.61 -0.38 8.74
CA PRO A 51 27.02 0.53 7.76
C PRO A 51 25.61 0.10 7.36
N VAL A 52 25.36 -1.19 7.06
CA VAL A 52 24.03 -1.69 6.68
C VAL A 52 23.10 -1.74 7.88
N ARG A 53 23.61 -2.13 9.06
CA ARG A 53 22.83 -2.06 10.31
C ARG A 53 22.33 -0.64 10.60
N ARG A 54 23.19 0.38 10.45
CA ARG A 54 22.74 1.77 10.61
C ARG A 54 21.65 2.16 9.62
N LEU A 55 21.69 1.66 8.39
CA LEU A 55 20.63 1.90 7.41
C LEU A 55 19.28 1.28 7.86
N VAL A 56 19.31 0.04 8.35
CA VAL A 56 18.11 -0.61 8.92
C VAL A 56 17.61 0.14 10.15
N GLY A 57 18.52 0.55 11.05
CA GLY A 57 18.17 1.33 12.24
C GLY A 57 17.52 2.68 11.88
N ARG A 58 18.03 3.39 10.86
CA ARG A 58 17.41 4.62 10.34
C ARG A 58 16.02 4.36 9.78
N ALA A 59 15.82 3.28 9.02
CA ALA A 59 14.51 2.91 8.53
C ALA A 59 13.52 2.67 9.67
N ARG A 60 13.91 1.90 10.68
CA ARG A 60 13.09 1.61 11.87
C ARG A 60 12.76 2.86 12.66
N ALA A 61 13.75 3.66 13.01
CA ALA A 61 13.56 4.91 13.75
C ALA A 61 12.70 5.93 12.97
N GLY A 62 12.97 6.08 11.68
CA GLY A 62 12.20 6.97 10.83
C GLY A 62 10.72 6.57 10.72
N LEU A 63 10.44 5.28 10.55
CA LEU A 63 9.07 4.76 10.50
C LEU A 63 8.37 4.85 11.86
N THR A 64 9.07 4.62 12.97
CA THR A 64 8.55 4.84 14.32
C THR A 64 8.08 6.28 14.49
N SER A 65 8.90 7.26 14.09
CA SER A 65 8.54 8.67 14.15
C SER A 65 7.44 9.05 13.17
N LEU A 66 7.50 8.57 11.93
CA LEU A 66 6.53 8.90 10.89
C LEU A 66 5.12 8.40 11.22
N LEU A 67 5.02 7.18 11.73
CA LEU A 67 3.74 6.57 12.09
C LEU A 67 3.28 6.91 13.51
N GLY A 68 4.07 7.66 14.28
CA GLY A 68 3.73 8.03 15.66
C GLY A 68 3.49 6.83 16.55
N LEU A 69 4.37 5.82 16.51
CA LEU A 69 4.13 4.54 17.19
C LEU A 69 3.99 4.74 18.71
N PRO A 70 3.00 4.10 19.33
CA PRO A 70 2.87 4.09 20.79
C PRO A 70 4.05 3.39 21.48
N ASP A 71 4.23 3.67 22.76
CA ASP A 71 5.24 3.01 23.58
C ASP A 71 5.09 1.48 23.53
N GLY A 72 6.22 0.80 23.39
CA GLY A 72 6.27 -0.65 23.31
C GLY A 72 6.00 -1.24 21.92
N TYR A 73 5.54 -0.45 20.95
CA TYR A 73 5.46 -0.90 19.56
C TYR A 73 6.84 -0.95 18.92
N GLU A 74 7.03 -1.93 18.04
CA GLU A 74 8.30 -2.09 17.33
C GLU A 74 8.10 -2.14 15.81
N VAL A 75 8.96 -1.45 15.06
CA VAL A 75 9.07 -1.67 13.61
C VAL A 75 9.90 -2.93 13.38
N VAL A 76 9.28 -3.90 12.74
CA VAL A 76 9.90 -5.18 12.34
C VAL A 76 9.89 -5.30 10.83
N LEU A 77 10.95 -5.86 10.27
CA LEU A 77 11.09 -6.04 8.83
C LEU A 77 11.65 -7.41 8.47
N GLY A 78 11.28 -7.87 7.28
CA GLY A 78 11.78 -9.13 6.71
C GLY A 78 11.86 -9.08 5.19
N ASN A 79 12.51 -10.09 4.63
CA ASN A 79 12.62 -10.28 3.19
C ASN A 79 11.26 -10.67 2.60
N GLY A 80 10.96 -10.22 1.38
CA GLY A 80 9.71 -10.54 0.67
C GLY A 80 8.87 -9.30 0.39
N GLY A 81 7.56 -9.40 0.58
CA GLY A 81 6.60 -8.31 0.40
C GLY A 81 5.35 -8.60 1.22
N SER A 82 4.33 -7.75 1.15
CA SER A 82 3.10 -7.90 1.95
C SER A 82 2.40 -9.26 1.75
N THR A 83 2.50 -9.86 0.57
CA THR A 83 1.96 -11.21 0.33
C THR A 83 2.63 -12.27 1.22
N LEU A 84 3.95 -12.15 1.45
CA LEU A 84 4.64 -13.04 2.38
C LEU A 84 4.20 -12.78 3.84
N PHE A 85 3.89 -11.53 4.17
CA PHE A 85 3.39 -11.20 5.52
C PHE A 85 2.03 -11.84 5.81
N TRP A 86 1.18 -12.11 4.81
CA TRP A 86 -0.04 -12.89 5.03
C TRP A 86 0.27 -14.29 5.57
N ASP A 87 1.29 -14.95 5.00
CA ASP A 87 1.74 -16.24 5.51
C ASP A 87 2.34 -16.10 6.90
N VAL A 88 3.19 -15.10 7.15
CA VAL A 88 3.75 -14.80 8.47
C VAL A 88 2.63 -14.61 9.50
N ALA A 89 1.63 -13.77 9.21
CA ALA A 89 0.50 -13.53 10.11
C ALA A 89 -0.33 -14.80 10.34
N THR A 90 -0.59 -15.56 9.29
CA THR A 90 -1.33 -16.84 9.36
C THR A 90 -0.61 -17.87 10.25
N PHE A 91 0.72 -17.97 10.13
CA PHE A 91 1.50 -18.94 10.90
C PHE A 91 1.78 -18.49 12.33
N CYS A 92 1.95 -17.19 12.58
CA CYS A 92 2.50 -16.68 13.84
C CYS A 92 1.50 -15.86 14.68
N LEU A 93 0.42 -15.30 14.10
CA LEU A 93 -0.52 -14.46 14.81
C LEU A 93 -1.89 -15.12 15.02
N VAL A 94 -2.36 -15.93 14.06
CA VAL A 94 -3.64 -16.64 14.18
C VAL A 94 -3.43 -17.92 15.00
N GLU A 95 -4.15 -18.03 16.11
CA GLU A 95 -4.12 -19.24 16.95
C GLU A 95 -5.07 -20.32 16.44
N GLN A 96 -6.34 -19.98 16.25
CA GLN A 96 -7.38 -20.88 15.80
C GLN A 96 -8.14 -20.34 14.61
N ARG A 97 -8.68 -19.12 14.70
CA ARG A 97 -9.61 -18.60 13.70
C ARG A 97 -9.47 -17.11 13.49
N SER A 98 -9.48 -16.70 12.24
CA SER A 98 -9.46 -15.28 11.85
C SER A 98 -10.79 -14.82 11.27
N ALA A 99 -11.04 -13.50 11.31
CA ALA A 99 -12.11 -12.83 10.57
C ALA A 99 -11.53 -11.78 9.64
N HIS A 100 -11.99 -11.74 8.40
CA HIS A 100 -11.43 -10.88 7.35
C HIS A 100 -12.49 -9.98 6.73
N GLY A 101 -12.12 -8.69 6.49
CA GLY A 101 -12.82 -7.81 5.58
C GLY A 101 -12.25 -7.96 4.16
N ALA A 102 -13.09 -8.33 3.20
CA ALA A 102 -12.71 -8.55 1.81
C ALA A 102 -13.60 -7.72 0.88
N PHE A 103 -13.11 -6.55 0.47
CA PHE A 103 -13.81 -5.63 -0.42
C PHE A 103 -13.01 -5.31 -1.70
N GLY A 104 -12.12 -6.24 -2.06
CA GLY A 104 -11.34 -6.26 -3.29
C GLY A 104 -10.37 -7.44 -3.30
N GLU A 105 -9.40 -7.39 -4.20
CA GLU A 105 -8.48 -8.50 -4.45
C GLU A 105 -7.57 -8.82 -3.26
N PHE A 106 -7.06 -7.80 -2.57
CA PHE A 106 -5.99 -8.01 -1.57
C PHE A 106 -6.56 -8.50 -0.24
N GLY A 107 -7.69 -7.97 0.22
CA GLY A 107 -8.39 -8.52 1.37
C GLY A 107 -8.84 -9.97 1.15
N ALA A 108 -9.38 -10.29 -0.03
CA ALA A 108 -9.78 -11.64 -0.38
C ALA A 108 -8.60 -12.63 -0.42
N LYS A 109 -7.42 -12.19 -0.87
CA LYS A 109 -6.22 -13.03 -0.90
C LYS A 109 -5.70 -13.35 0.48
N PHE A 110 -5.72 -12.41 1.41
CA PHE A 110 -5.31 -12.69 2.79
C PHE A 110 -6.28 -13.69 3.44
N ALA A 111 -7.59 -13.48 3.31
CA ALA A 111 -8.58 -14.45 3.78
C ALA A 111 -8.34 -15.85 3.20
N ALA A 112 -8.06 -15.95 1.89
CA ALA A 112 -7.75 -17.21 1.23
C ALA A 112 -6.41 -17.84 1.69
N ALA A 113 -5.43 -17.06 2.13
CA ALA A 113 -4.20 -17.57 2.72
C ALA A 113 -4.50 -18.24 4.07
N ALA A 114 -5.29 -17.60 4.93
CA ALA A 114 -5.73 -18.18 6.21
C ALA A 114 -6.58 -19.44 6.00
N ALA A 115 -7.53 -19.44 5.07
CA ALA A 115 -8.40 -20.58 4.76
C ALA A 115 -7.62 -21.82 4.29
N ARG A 116 -6.45 -21.65 3.67
CA ARG A 116 -5.63 -22.79 3.22
C ARG A 116 -4.72 -23.37 4.28
N ALA A 117 -4.61 -22.72 5.44
CA ALA A 117 -3.75 -23.20 6.52
C ALA A 117 -4.37 -24.44 7.20
N PRO A 118 -3.76 -25.63 7.11
CA PRO A 118 -4.40 -26.88 7.55
C PRO A 118 -4.51 -27.00 9.08
N PHE A 119 -3.97 -26.06 9.81
CA PHE A 119 -3.96 -25.99 11.27
C PHE A 119 -4.86 -24.89 11.84
N LEU A 120 -5.64 -24.22 10.99
CA LEU A 120 -6.61 -23.20 11.39
C LEU A 120 -8.03 -23.62 11.04
N ASP A 121 -8.98 -23.09 11.78
CA ASP A 121 -10.40 -23.19 11.44
C ASP A 121 -10.73 -22.26 10.26
N GLU A 122 -11.81 -22.57 9.55
CA GLU A 122 -12.29 -21.76 8.42
C GLU A 122 -12.51 -20.30 8.86
N PRO A 123 -11.90 -19.33 8.20
CA PRO A 123 -12.04 -17.92 8.57
C PRO A 123 -13.45 -17.39 8.32
N VAL A 124 -13.88 -16.43 9.11
CA VAL A 124 -15.07 -15.63 8.81
C VAL A 124 -14.70 -14.54 7.80
N VAL A 125 -15.45 -14.43 6.71
CA VAL A 125 -15.17 -13.42 5.67
C VAL A 125 -16.38 -12.52 5.46
N THR A 126 -16.24 -11.24 5.79
CA THR A 126 -17.22 -10.20 5.49
C THR A 126 -16.85 -9.58 4.14
N THR A 127 -17.79 -9.55 3.20
CA THR A 127 -17.55 -9.06 1.83
C THR A 127 -18.42 -7.86 1.50
N ALA A 128 -17.94 -7.02 0.57
CA ALA A 128 -18.71 -5.98 -0.08
C ALA A 128 -18.59 -6.10 -1.61
N ALA A 129 -19.56 -5.56 -2.32
CA ALA A 129 -19.45 -5.37 -3.77
C ALA A 129 -18.25 -4.45 -4.10
N PRO A 130 -17.65 -4.58 -5.30
CA PRO A 130 -16.57 -3.69 -5.71
C PRO A 130 -16.96 -2.21 -5.59
N GLY A 131 -16.13 -1.42 -4.90
CA GLY A 131 -16.42 -0.02 -4.58
C GLY A 131 -17.07 0.22 -3.20
N GLY A 132 -17.54 -0.85 -2.52
CA GLY A 132 -18.03 -0.78 -1.14
C GLY A 132 -16.95 -1.15 -0.12
N VAL A 133 -17.24 -0.93 1.17
CA VAL A 133 -16.38 -1.24 2.32
C VAL A 133 -16.92 -2.45 3.08
N ALA A 134 -16.04 -3.33 3.52
CA ALA A 134 -16.33 -4.43 4.44
C ALA A 134 -15.25 -4.51 5.53
N VAL A 135 -15.61 -4.18 6.76
CA VAL A 135 -14.76 -4.36 7.94
C VAL A 135 -15.37 -5.47 8.79
N PRO A 136 -14.57 -6.39 9.35
CA PRO A 136 -15.10 -7.45 10.17
C PRO A 136 -15.73 -6.89 11.46
N GLU A 137 -16.87 -7.46 11.84
CA GLU A 137 -17.53 -7.23 13.11
C GLU A 137 -17.09 -8.27 14.13
N HIS A 138 -17.47 -8.06 15.39
CA HIS A 138 -17.19 -9.01 16.47
C HIS A 138 -17.81 -10.39 16.20
N VAL A 139 -17.00 -11.42 16.35
CA VAL A 139 -17.41 -12.83 16.24
C VAL A 139 -16.75 -13.63 17.36
N ASP A 140 -17.54 -14.39 18.09
CA ASP A 140 -17.05 -15.27 19.14
C ASP A 140 -16.08 -16.34 18.58
N GLY A 141 -15.00 -16.60 19.30
CA GLY A 141 -13.99 -17.59 18.93
C GLY A 141 -13.04 -17.14 17.81
N VAL A 142 -13.08 -15.87 17.40
CA VAL A 142 -12.10 -15.27 16.50
C VAL A 142 -10.96 -14.64 17.32
N ASP A 143 -9.74 -14.95 16.97
CA ASP A 143 -8.54 -14.47 17.66
C ASP A 143 -7.71 -13.46 16.84
N VAL A 144 -8.04 -13.27 15.55
CA VAL A 144 -7.47 -12.22 14.67
C VAL A 144 -8.54 -11.63 13.78
N TYR A 145 -8.63 -10.29 13.75
CA TYR A 145 -9.42 -9.51 12.81
C TYR A 145 -8.51 -8.84 11.80
N ALA A 146 -8.76 -8.99 10.49
CA ALA A 146 -7.89 -8.47 9.46
C ALA A 146 -8.65 -7.83 8.28
N TRP A 147 -8.17 -6.68 7.79
CA TRP A 147 -8.69 -6.02 6.58
C TRP A 147 -7.66 -5.04 6.00
N PRO A 148 -7.77 -4.65 4.73
CA PRO A 148 -6.96 -3.58 4.16
C PRO A 148 -7.46 -2.19 4.60
N HIS A 149 -6.54 -1.33 5.06
CA HIS A 149 -6.81 0.10 5.25
C HIS A 149 -7.14 0.77 3.91
N ASN A 150 -6.45 0.38 2.84
CA ASN A 150 -6.73 0.80 1.48
C ASN A 150 -6.67 -0.39 0.53
N GLU A 151 -7.76 -0.64 -0.19
CA GLU A 151 -7.85 -1.70 -1.19
C GLU A 151 -7.42 -1.15 -2.56
N THR A 152 -6.20 -1.46 -2.96
CA THR A 152 -5.58 -0.91 -4.19
C THR A 152 -6.32 -1.31 -5.47
N SER A 153 -7.01 -2.45 -5.47
CA SER A 153 -7.70 -2.95 -6.66
C SER A 153 -8.94 -2.13 -7.01
N THR A 154 -9.56 -1.49 -6.03
CA THR A 154 -10.83 -0.76 -6.17
C THR A 154 -10.72 0.74 -5.84
N GLY A 155 -9.65 1.17 -5.18
CA GLY A 155 -9.51 2.55 -4.71
C GLY A 155 -10.45 2.87 -3.53
N VAL A 156 -10.74 1.87 -2.70
CA VAL A 156 -11.57 2.01 -1.49
C VAL A 156 -10.68 2.11 -0.27
N THR A 157 -10.92 3.08 0.60
CA THR A 157 -10.36 3.16 1.95
C THR A 157 -11.35 2.68 3.00
N ALA A 158 -10.88 1.99 4.02
CA ALA A 158 -11.68 1.53 5.15
C ALA A 158 -11.14 2.14 6.46
N PRO A 159 -12.00 2.40 7.46
CA PRO A 159 -11.55 2.90 8.74
C PRO A 159 -10.65 1.89 9.45
N VAL A 160 -9.60 2.39 10.11
CA VAL A 160 -8.75 1.60 11.01
C VAL A 160 -9.18 1.89 12.43
N ARG A 161 -9.96 0.98 12.98
CA ARG A 161 -10.43 1.04 14.38
C ARG A 161 -10.47 -0.37 14.94
N ARG A 162 -10.06 -0.53 16.18
CA ARG A 162 -10.15 -1.81 16.88
C ARG A 162 -11.61 -2.30 16.89
N VAL A 163 -11.82 -3.57 16.54
CA VAL A 163 -13.16 -4.17 16.58
C VAL A 163 -13.66 -4.17 18.02
N PRO A 164 -14.86 -3.62 18.31
CA PRO A 164 -15.41 -3.62 19.66
C PRO A 164 -15.46 -5.04 20.26
N GLY A 165 -15.02 -5.19 21.50
CA GLY A 165 -14.94 -6.50 22.17
C GLY A 165 -13.72 -7.34 21.84
N SER A 166 -12.92 -6.97 20.84
CA SER A 166 -11.73 -7.76 20.44
C SER A 166 -10.63 -7.77 21.51
N ALA A 167 -10.44 -6.66 22.22
CA ALA A 167 -9.42 -6.55 23.26
C ALA A 167 -9.74 -7.44 24.48
N GLU A 168 -11.00 -7.48 24.88
CA GLU A 168 -11.50 -8.29 26.00
C GLU A 168 -11.34 -9.80 25.73
N GLN A 169 -11.37 -10.21 24.46
CA GLN A 169 -11.12 -11.57 24.02
C GLN A 169 -9.62 -11.86 23.80
N GLY A 170 -8.77 -10.87 23.93
CA GLY A 170 -7.35 -10.97 23.56
C GLY A 170 -7.14 -11.15 22.07
N ALA A 171 -8.12 -10.83 21.21
CA ALA A 171 -7.98 -10.92 19.77
C ALA A 171 -7.15 -9.77 19.21
N LEU A 172 -6.31 -10.07 18.21
CA LEU A 172 -5.46 -9.10 17.55
C LEU A 172 -6.16 -8.43 16.37
N VAL A 173 -5.76 -7.19 16.08
CA VAL A 173 -6.17 -6.44 14.89
C VAL A 173 -4.97 -6.31 13.94
N VAL A 174 -5.08 -6.91 12.75
CA VAL A 174 -4.02 -7.00 11.74
C VAL A 174 -4.47 -6.26 10.50
N VAL A 175 -3.88 -5.10 10.21
CA VAL A 175 -4.33 -4.23 9.12
C VAL A 175 -3.29 -4.16 8.00
N ASP A 176 -3.76 -4.41 6.77
CA ASP A 176 -2.95 -4.21 5.57
C ASP A 176 -2.85 -2.73 5.23
N GLY A 177 -1.71 -2.13 5.57
CA GLY A 177 -1.34 -0.76 5.22
C GLY A 177 -0.57 -0.65 3.91
N THR A 178 -0.48 -1.72 3.09
CA THR A 178 0.43 -1.76 1.94
C THR A 178 0.32 -0.56 1.03
N SER A 179 -0.86 -0.10 0.70
CA SER A 179 -1.06 1.09 -0.12
C SER A 179 -1.48 2.33 0.69
N ALA A 180 -1.69 2.19 2.00
CA ALA A 180 -2.11 3.28 2.88
C ALA A 180 -0.95 3.89 3.67
N ALA A 181 -0.04 3.05 4.18
CA ALA A 181 1.05 3.47 5.05
C ALA A 181 1.91 4.56 4.39
N GLY A 182 2.08 5.68 5.07
CA GLY A 182 2.82 6.84 4.57
C GLY A 182 2.04 7.74 3.61
N GLY A 183 0.80 7.39 3.23
CA GLY A 183 -0.03 8.20 2.33
C GLY A 183 -1.43 8.50 2.86
N LEU A 184 -1.88 7.77 3.86
CA LEU A 184 -3.12 8.03 4.61
C LEU A 184 -2.81 8.18 6.10
N LEU A 185 -3.62 8.96 6.79
CA LEU A 185 -3.54 9.07 8.26
C LEU A 185 -3.99 7.75 8.90
N VAL A 186 -3.32 7.37 9.96
CA VAL A 186 -3.65 6.17 10.74
C VAL A 186 -3.31 6.39 12.21
N ASP A 187 -4.19 5.94 13.10
CA ASP A 187 -3.88 5.71 14.51
C ASP A 187 -3.44 4.25 14.68
N VAL A 188 -2.14 4.02 14.73
CA VAL A 188 -1.56 2.67 14.83
C VAL A 188 -1.94 1.98 16.15
N ALA A 189 -2.30 2.73 17.21
CA ALA A 189 -2.79 2.17 18.48
C ALA A 189 -4.07 1.33 18.30
N GLN A 190 -4.82 1.53 17.23
CA GLN A 190 -5.99 0.73 16.88
C GLN A 190 -5.66 -0.65 16.30
N THR A 191 -4.37 -0.97 16.10
CA THR A 191 -3.90 -2.20 15.47
C THR A 191 -2.90 -2.93 16.36
N ASP A 192 -2.72 -4.22 16.13
CA ASP A 192 -1.64 -5.00 16.74
C ASP A 192 -0.55 -5.34 15.73
N ALA A 193 -0.91 -5.39 14.44
CA ALA A 193 0.03 -5.41 13.35
C ALA A 193 -0.47 -4.51 12.22
N TYR A 194 0.28 -3.44 11.91
CA TYR A 194 0.06 -2.60 10.75
C TYR A 194 1.19 -2.83 9.76
N TYR A 195 0.94 -3.65 8.74
CA TYR A 195 1.99 -4.10 7.82
C TYR A 195 1.88 -3.49 6.44
N PHE A 196 3.02 -3.36 5.77
CA PHE A 196 3.12 -2.76 4.45
C PHE A 196 4.40 -3.19 3.73
N ALA A 197 4.54 -2.76 2.48
CA ALA A 197 5.74 -2.93 1.67
C ALA A 197 6.14 -1.58 1.03
N PRO A 198 7.45 -1.37 0.75
CA PRO A 198 7.97 -0.03 0.49
C PRO A 198 7.68 0.52 -0.90
N GLN A 199 7.19 -0.28 -1.85
CA GLN A 199 6.99 0.11 -3.25
C GLN A 199 5.72 0.94 -3.54
N LYS A 200 5.05 1.44 -2.51
CA LYS A 200 3.84 2.27 -2.61
C LYS A 200 4.15 3.72 -2.17
N SER A 201 3.55 4.22 -1.09
CA SER A 201 3.78 5.59 -0.61
C SER A 201 5.24 5.89 -0.28
N PHE A 202 6.01 4.86 0.08
CA PHE A 202 7.45 5.04 0.34
C PHE A 202 8.30 5.08 -0.92
N ALA A 203 7.70 5.01 -2.10
CA ALA A 203 8.35 5.28 -3.38
C ALA A 203 9.69 4.52 -3.54
N SER A 204 9.78 3.33 -3.00
CA SER A 204 10.93 2.46 -3.06
C SER A 204 10.67 1.27 -3.97
N ASP A 205 11.60 0.36 -4.07
CA ASP A 205 11.39 -0.89 -4.79
C ASP A 205 10.85 -1.99 -3.85
N GLY A 206 10.46 -3.14 -4.40
CA GLY A 206 9.97 -4.27 -3.62
C GLY A 206 11.07 -5.04 -2.89
N GLY A 207 10.72 -6.19 -2.32
CA GLY A 207 11.66 -7.13 -1.71
C GLY A 207 11.71 -7.11 -0.19
N LEU A 208 10.92 -6.27 0.46
CA LEU A 208 10.76 -6.20 1.92
C LEU A 208 9.28 -6.16 2.29
N TRP A 209 8.96 -6.72 3.44
CA TRP A 209 7.79 -6.35 4.22
C TRP A 209 8.23 -5.64 5.50
N LEU A 210 7.41 -4.73 5.97
CA LEU A 210 7.59 -4.00 7.23
C LEU A 210 6.28 -4.05 8.00
N THR A 211 6.37 -4.03 9.32
CA THR A 211 5.18 -3.97 10.18
C THR A 211 5.48 -3.21 11.45
N ALA A 212 4.50 -2.45 11.94
CA ALA A 212 4.46 -1.97 13.30
C ALA A 212 3.72 -3.03 14.14
N LEU A 213 4.39 -3.62 15.12
CA LEU A 213 3.84 -4.64 16.00
C LEU A 213 3.60 -4.09 17.40
N SER A 214 2.42 -4.36 17.96
CA SER A 214 2.15 -4.13 19.39
C SER A 214 2.87 -5.14 20.26
N PRO A 215 3.06 -4.84 21.57
CA PRO A 215 3.53 -5.84 22.54
C PRO A 215 2.69 -7.12 22.53
N ALA A 216 1.37 -7.00 22.40
CA ALA A 216 0.44 -8.13 22.34
C ALA A 216 0.69 -9.03 21.12
N ALA A 217 0.98 -8.45 19.95
CA ALA A 217 1.32 -9.23 18.75
C ALA A 217 2.67 -9.96 18.90
N ILE A 218 3.65 -9.32 19.52
CA ILE A 218 4.97 -9.94 19.79
C ILE A 218 4.82 -11.11 20.77
N GLU A 219 4.06 -10.95 21.85
CA GLU A 219 3.77 -12.02 22.80
C GLU A 219 2.98 -13.16 22.16
N ARG A 220 1.99 -12.82 21.29
CA ARG A 220 1.21 -13.80 20.54
C ARG A 220 2.11 -14.64 19.63
N ALA A 221 3.01 -14.01 18.89
CA ALA A 221 3.95 -14.72 18.03
C ALA A 221 4.82 -15.72 18.83
N ALA A 222 5.39 -15.28 19.95
CA ALA A 222 6.19 -16.13 20.81
C ALA A 222 5.39 -17.34 21.34
N ARG A 223 4.12 -17.14 21.75
CA ARG A 223 3.24 -18.19 22.25
C ARG A 223 2.87 -19.18 21.14
N VAL A 224 2.47 -18.71 19.98
CA VAL A 224 2.08 -19.57 18.84
C VAL A 224 3.27 -20.39 18.36
N GLU A 225 4.43 -19.77 18.16
CA GLU A 225 5.63 -20.43 17.66
C GLU A 225 6.21 -21.44 18.68
N SER A 226 5.91 -21.31 19.96
CA SER A 226 6.30 -22.32 20.96
C SER A 226 5.54 -23.64 20.85
N GLY A 227 4.33 -23.62 20.29
CA GLY A 227 3.44 -24.77 20.16
C GLY A 227 3.20 -25.25 18.72
N ARG A 228 3.66 -24.51 17.73
CA ARG A 228 3.45 -24.77 16.30
C ARG A 228 4.77 -24.73 15.56
N TRP A 229 5.02 -25.72 14.70
CA TRP A 229 6.14 -25.62 13.78
C TRP A 229 5.90 -24.50 12.77
N VAL A 230 6.87 -23.59 12.66
CA VAL A 230 6.87 -22.47 11.70
C VAL A 230 8.18 -22.52 10.90
N PRO A 231 8.12 -22.40 9.56
CA PRO A 231 9.33 -22.25 8.76
C PRO A 231 10.15 -21.03 9.24
N GLU A 232 11.46 -21.16 9.36
CA GLU A 232 12.35 -20.09 9.85
C GLU A 232 12.16 -18.76 9.07
N SER A 233 11.93 -18.87 7.76
CA SER A 233 11.69 -17.69 6.90
C SER A 233 10.35 -17.00 7.15
N LEU A 234 9.41 -17.63 7.83
CA LEU A 234 8.11 -17.07 8.23
C LEU A 234 8.06 -16.74 9.72
N SER A 235 9.06 -17.15 10.51
CA SER A 235 9.10 -16.93 11.95
C SER A 235 9.12 -15.44 12.30
N LEU A 236 8.03 -14.97 12.93
CA LEU A 236 7.91 -13.58 13.36
C LEU A 236 8.82 -13.30 14.57
N THR A 237 9.02 -14.29 15.45
CA THR A 237 9.96 -14.16 16.57
C THR A 237 11.40 -14.01 16.09
N THR A 238 11.80 -14.74 15.05
CA THR A 238 13.09 -14.59 14.39
C THR A 238 13.22 -13.20 13.74
N ALA A 239 12.16 -12.72 13.06
CA ALA A 239 12.16 -11.38 12.46
C ALA A 239 12.27 -10.27 13.52
N VAL A 240 11.56 -10.38 14.64
CA VAL A 240 11.66 -9.46 15.79
C VAL A 240 13.07 -9.46 16.36
N ALA A 241 13.66 -10.65 16.63
CA ALA A 241 15.00 -10.76 17.18
C ALA A 241 16.07 -10.12 16.27
N ASN A 242 15.98 -10.36 14.95
CA ASN A 242 16.88 -9.73 13.98
C ASN A 242 16.66 -8.22 13.89
N SER A 243 15.42 -7.76 13.87
CA SER A 243 15.09 -6.32 13.77
C SER A 243 15.62 -5.55 14.99
N ARG A 244 15.57 -6.12 16.19
CA ARG A 244 16.14 -5.53 17.40
C ARG A 244 17.68 -5.36 17.32
N LEU A 245 18.33 -6.13 16.46
CA LEU A 245 19.76 -6.00 16.14
C LEU A 245 20.03 -5.11 14.92
N ASP A 246 18.98 -4.47 14.36
CA ASP A 246 19.01 -3.75 13.10
C ASP A 246 19.48 -4.62 11.92
N GLN A 247 18.91 -5.82 11.84
CA GLN A 247 19.21 -6.84 10.83
C GLN A 247 17.94 -7.48 10.28
N THR A 248 18.10 -8.30 9.26
CA THR A 248 17.12 -9.25 8.76
C THR A 248 17.71 -10.66 8.81
N LEU A 249 16.86 -11.69 8.74
CA LEU A 249 17.31 -13.09 8.73
C LEU A 249 18.31 -13.34 7.59
N ASN A 250 17.96 -12.95 6.39
CA ASN A 250 18.81 -12.99 5.20
C ASN A 250 19.23 -11.59 4.79
N THR A 251 20.17 -11.46 3.84
CA THR A 251 20.57 -10.15 3.30
C THR A 251 19.33 -9.42 2.77
N PRO A 252 19.03 -8.21 3.26
CA PRO A 252 17.91 -7.43 2.77
C PRO A 252 18.20 -6.85 1.39
N ALA A 253 17.16 -6.39 0.69
CA ALA A 253 17.29 -5.57 -0.50
C ALA A 253 17.87 -4.19 -0.12
N ILE A 254 19.20 -4.05 -0.10
CA ILE A 254 19.92 -2.85 0.40
C ILE A 254 19.53 -1.61 -0.42
N ALA A 255 19.41 -1.74 -1.75
CA ALA A 255 18.98 -0.64 -2.60
C ALA A 255 17.57 -0.14 -2.19
N THR A 256 16.64 -1.07 -1.97
CA THR A 256 15.28 -0.77 -1.47
C THR A 256 15.33 -0.04 -0.13
N LEU A 257 16.20 -0.46 0.80
CA LEU A 257 16.37 0.22 2.09
C LEU A 257 16.90 1.65 1.95
N VAL A 258 17.83 1.90 1.04
CA VAL A 258 18.33 3.26 0.77
C VAL A 258 17.21 4.15 0.26
N LEU A 259 16.45 3.67 -0.74
CA LEU A 259 15.31 4.41 -1.29
C LEU A 259 14.23 4.68 -0.22
N LEU A 260 13.93 3.68 0.62
CA LEU A 260 12.96 3.79 1.71
C LEU A 260 13.39 4.85 2.74
N VAL A 261 14.63 4.80 3.20
CA VAL A 261 15.13 5.75 4.20
C VAL A 261 15.08 7.17 3.68
N GLU A 262 15.52 7.40 2.45
CA GLU A 262 15.47 8.71 1.81
C GLU A 262 14.03 9.26 1.69
N GLN A 263 13.07 8.40 1.38
CA GLN A 263 11.66 8.78 1.32
C GLN A 263 11.09 9.11 2.68
N VAL A 264 11.37 8.29 3.69
CA VAL A 264 10.90 8.49 5.07
C VAL A 264 11.47 9.80 5.64
N GLU A 265 12.77 10.04 5.47
CA GLU A 265 13.41 11.27 5.93
C GLU A 265 12.89 12.52 5.20
N TRP A 266 12.62 12.40 3.89
CA TRP A 266 11.97 13.48 3.14
C TRP A 266 10.57 13.79 3.68
N MET A 267 9.76 12.78 3.98
CA MET A 267 8.44 12.98 4.58
C MET A 267 8.54 13.66 5.95
N LEU A 268 9.45 13.18 6.81
CA LEU A 268 9.67 13.77 8.13
C LEU A 268 10.14 15.22 8.07
N ALA A 269 11.06 15.53 7.15
CA ALA A 269 11.57 16.89 6.96
C ALA A 269 10.52 17.89 6.47
N ASN A 270 9.43 17.40 5.86
CA ASN A 270 8.36 18.25 5.35
C ASN A 270 7.10 18.30 6.25
N GLY A 271 7.10 17.66 7.40
CA GLY A 271 5.97 17.68 8.33
C GLY A 271 5.34 16.31 8.61
N GLY A 272 6.05 15.23 8.27
CA GLY A 272 5.69 13.86 8.65
C GLY A 272 4.48 13.32 7.92
N LEU A 273 3.73 12.45 8.60
CA LEU A 273 2.59 11.76 8.01
C LEU A 273 1.45 12.71 7.63
N GLU A 274 1.20 13.75 8.41
CA GLU A 274 0.16 14.73 8.12
C GLU A 274 0.43 15.44 6.79
N TRP A 275 1.66 15.88 6.57
CA TRP A 275 2.06 16.50 5.31
C TRP A 275 1.95 15.52 4.14
N ALA A 276 2.42 14.28 4.29
CA ALA A 276 2.39 13.27 3.24
C ALA A 276 0.95 12.90 2.85
N ALA A 277 0.07 12.71 3.85
CA ALA A 277 -1.35 12.44 3.63
C ALA A 277 -2.08 13.65 3.02
N GLY A 278 -1.75 14.87 3.46
CA GLY A 278 -2.28 16.11 2.89
C GLY A 278 -1.92 16.28 1.41
N ARG A 279 -0.69 15.90 1.03
CA ARG A 279 -0.24 15.91 -0.36
C ARG A 279 -1.04 14.91 -1.23
N SER A 280 -1.26 13.69 -0.73
CA SER A 280 -2.11 12.70 -1.40
C SER A 280 -3.57 13.17 -1.49
N ALA A 281 -4.10 13.79 -0.43
CA ALA A 281 -5.45 14.34 -0.43
C ALA A 281 -5.63 15.48 -1.45
N THR A 282 -4.62 16.33 -1.63
CA THR A 282 -4.63 17.38 -2.69
C THR A 282 -4.70 16.74 -4.07
N SER A 283 -3.88 15.73 -4.35
CA SER A 283 -3.90 14.98 -5.61
C SER A 283 -5.27 14.33 -5.86
N ALA A 284 -5.84 13.70 -4.83
CA ALA A 284 -7.17 13.07 -4.90
C ALA A 284 -8.26 14.11 -5.15
N GLY A 285 -8.17 15.27 -4.49
CA GLY A 285 -9.07 16.40 -4.72
C GLY A 285 -9.08 16.84 -6.18
N HIS A 286 -7.91 16.96 -6.82
CA HIS A 286 -7.81 17.29 -8.24
C HIS A 286 -8.51 16.23 -9.12
N LEU A 287 -8.20 14.95 -8.90
CA LEU A 287 -8.75 13.87 -9.71
C LEU A 287 -10.26 13.73 -9.55
N TYR A 288 -10.77 13.71 -8.31
CA TYR A 288 -12.20 13.48 -8.07
C TYR A 288 -13.06 14.69 -8.41
N SER A 289 -12.60 15.93 -8.17
CA SER A 289 -13.31 17.14 -8.58
C SER A 289 -13.37 17.25 -10.10
N TRP A 290 -12.28 16.90 -10.81
CA TRP A 290 -12.27 16.81 -12.25
C TRP A 290 -13.31 15.80 -12.75
N ALA A 291 -13.28 14.56 -12.27
CA ALA A 291 -14.22 13.52 -12.70
C ALA A 291 -15.68 13.91 -12.45
N ALA A 292 -15.98 14.46 -11.27
CA ALA A 292 -17.34 14.91 -10.92
C ALA A 292 -17.84 16.10 -11.79
N SER A 293 -16.95 16.82 -12.48
CA SER A 293 -17.30 17.94 -13.36
C SER A 293 -17.40 17.56 -14.84
N ARG A 294 -17.34 16.27 -15.17
CA ARG A 294 -17.38 15.74 -16.55
C ARG A 294 -18.54 14.79 -16.74
N ASP A 295 -19.27 14.93 -17.83
CA ASP A 295 -20.39 14.04 -18.18
C ASP A 295 -19.92 12.63 -18.60
N PHE A 296 -18.64 12.49 -18.95
CA PHE A 296 -18.05 11.24 -19.46
C PHE A 296 -17.23 10.47 -18.40
N ALA A 297 -17.08 10.99 -17.20
CA ALA A 297 -16.23 10.40 -16.16
C ALA A 297 -16.94 10.39 -14.80
N THR A 298 -16.81 9.29 -14.05
CA THR A 298 -17.42 9.16 -12.71
C THR A 298 -16.45 8.48 -11.76
N PRO A 299 -16.26 8.97 -10.52
CA PRO A 299 -15.53 8.24 -9.50
C PRO A 299 -16.19 6.87 -9.26
N PHE A 300 -15.40 5.80 -9.36
CA PHE A 300 -15.90 4.44 -9.20
C PHE A 300 -16.45 4.18 -7.79
N VAL A 301 -15.81 4.71 -6.78
CA VAL A 301 -16.28 4.62 -5.38
C VAL A 301 -17.33 5.72 -5.17
N ALA A 302 -18.59 5.31 -5.03
CA ALA A 302 -19.72 6.24 -4.92
C ALA A 302 -19.71 7.01 -3.59
N ASP A 303 -19.44 6.31 -2.48
CA ASP A 303 -19.32 6.92 -1.15
C ASP A 303 -18.03 7.74 -1.06
N GLU A 304 -18.16 9.05 -0.95
CA GLU A 304 -17.01 9.98 -0.85
C GLU A 304 -16.11 9.69 0.34
N ALA A 305 -16.68 9.26 1.47
CA ALA A 305 -15.93 8.95 2.68
C ALA A 305 -15.07 7.69 2.52
N ALA A 306 -15.41 6.82 1.56
CA ALA A 306 -14.68 5.61 1.23
C ALA A 306 -13.71 5.76 0.05
N ARG A 307 -13.65 6.94 -0.60
CA ARG A 307 -12.70 7.20 -1.68
C ARG A 307 -11.28 7.26 -1.16
N SER A 308 -10.38 6.53 -1.79
CA SER A 308 -8.97 6.53 -1.44
C SER A 308 -8.26 7.81 -1.91
N ASN A 309 -7.46 8.42 -1.05
CA ASN A 309 -6.62 9.55 -1.42
C ASN A 309 -5.29 9.12 -2.08
N VAL A 310 -4.97 7.84 -2.08
CA VAL A 310 -3.70 7.33 -2.66
C VAL A 310 -3.88 6.54 -3.95
N VAL A 311 -5.10 6.06 -4.24
CA VAL A 311 -5.44 5.36 -5.49
C VAL A 311 -6.84 5.76 -5.92
N GLY A 312 -6.95 6.53 -6.98
CA GLY A 312 -8.22 6.92 -7.57
C GLY A 312 -8.61 6.02 -8.73
N ALA A 313 -9.85 5.52 -8.74
CA ALA A 313 -10.43 4.76 -9.83
C ALA A 313 -11.57 5.58 -10.46
N ILE A 314 -11.50 5.80 -11.76
CA ILE A 314 -12.46 6.61 -12.51
C ILE A 314 -13.04 5.78 -13.65
N ASP A 315 -14.36 5.60 -13.63
CA ASP A 315 -15.11 4.97 -14.71
C ASP A 315 -15.41 5.96 -15.82
N PHE A 316 -15.46 5.48 -17.04
CA PHE A 316 -15.82 6.25 -18.23
C PHE A 316 -17.11 5.73 -18.86
N GLU A 317 -17.89 6.65 -19.43
CA GLU A 317 -19.09 6.33 -20.19
C GLU A 317 -18.77 5.43 -21.40
N PRO A 318 -19.72 4.59 -21.87
CA PRO A 318 -19.48 3.62 -22.95
C PRO A 318 -18.94 4.23 -24.25
N GLY A 319 -19.20 5.51 -24.52
CA GLY A 319 -18.70 6.23 -25.69
C GLY A 319 -17.23 6.66 -25.59
N VAL A 320 -16.60 6.51 -24.42
CA VAL A 320 -15.22 6.94 -24.15
C VAL A 320 -14.41 5.74 -23.68
N GLU A 321 -13.57 5.16 -24.54
CA GLU A 321 -12.77 3.99 -24.20
C GLU A 321 -11.54 4.34 -23.37
N ALA A 322 -11.52 3.97 -22.09
CA ALA A 322 -10.37 4.17 -21.19
C ALA A 322 -9.08 3.54 -21.72
N ALA A 323 -9.16 2.39 -22.41
CA ALA A 323 -8.01 1.74 -23.02
C ALA A 323 -7.37 2.61 -24.11
N THR A 324 -8.18 3.30 -24.92
CA THR A 324 -7.70 4.23 -25.95
C THR A 324 -7.03 5.45 -25.30
N ILE A 325 -7.63 6.00 -24.25
CA ILE A 325 -7.03 7.09 -23.47
C ILE A 325 -5.66 6.65 -22.93
N ALA A 326 -5.60 5.51 -22.23
CA ALA A 326 -4.36 4.98 -21.67
C ALA A 326 -3.27 4.76 -22.72
N ALA A 327 -3.64 4.28 -23.91
CA ALA A 327 -2.70 4.08 -25.01
C ALA A 327 -2.10 5.41 -25.51
N VAL A 328 -2.94 6.45 -25.68
CA VAL A 328 -2.45 7.79 -26.08
C VAL A 328 -1.57 8.39 -24.98
N LEU A 329 -1.97 8.30 -23.71
CA LEU A 329 -1.19 8.78 -22.58
C LEU A 329 0.18 8.09 -22.53
N ARG A 330 0.21 6.77 -22.67
CA ARG A 330 1.45 5.95 -22.68
C ARG A 330 2.40 6.33 -23.81
N ALA A 331 1.88 6.63 -25.00
CA ALA A 331 2.68 7.10 -26.13
C ALA A 331 3.39 8.43 -25.86
N HIS A 332 2.93 9.20 -24.85
CA HIS A 332 3.49 10.48 -24.42
C HIS A 332 4.18 10.40 -23.04
N GLY A 333 4.53 9.20 -22.58
CA GLY A 333 5.29 9.02 -21.34
C GLY A 333 4.44 9.06 -20.06
N ILE A 334 3.10 9.11 -20.18
CA ILE A 334 2.18 9.03 -19.03
C ILE A 334 1.76 7.56 -18.91
N VAL A 335 2.21 6.88 -17.84
CA VAL A 335 2.18 5.42 -17.76
C VAL A 335 1.47 4.90 -16.50
N ASP A 336 1.03 3.64 -16.58
CA ASP A 336 0.51 2.83 -15.48
C ASP A 336 -0.80 3.37 -14.88
N VAL A 337 -1.64 3.96 -15.74
CA VAL A 337 -2.99 4.41 -15.42
C VAL A 337 -4.08 3.39 -15.76
N GLU A 338 -3.72 2.22 -16.29
CA GLU A 338 -4.66 1.19 -16.68
C GLU A 338 -5.46 0.65 -15.47
N PRO A 339 -6.71 0.17 -15.71
CA PRO A 339 -7.56 -0.35 -14.66
C PRO A 339 -6.99 -1.62 -14.03
N TYR A 340 -7.52 -1.99 -12.87
CA TYR A 340 -7.26 -3.31 -12.33
C TYR A 340 -7.93 -4.37 -13.23
N ARG A 341 -7.12 -5.10 -13.99
CA ARG A 341 -7.57 -5.97 -15.09
C ARG A 341 -8.67 -6.98 -14.71
N LYS A 342 -8.70 -7.47 -13.45
CA LYS A 342 -9.69 -8.44 -13.01
C LYS A 342 -11.09 -7.85 -12.78
N LEU A 343 -11.22 -6.52 -12.66
CA LEU A 343 -12.53 -5.87 -12.57
C LEU A 343 -13.23 -5.77 -13.91
N GLY A 344 -12.50 -5.79 -15.03
CA GLY A 344 -13.07 -5.76 -16.38
C GLY A 344 -13.88 -4.51 -16.70
N ARG A 345 -13.55 -3.36 -16.08
CA ARG A 345 -14.29 -2.10 -16.23
C ARG A 345 -13.63 -1.16 -17.23
N ASN A 346 -14.43 -0.31 -17.85
CA ASN A 346 -13.97 0.83 -18.67
C ASN A 346 -13.49 1.96 -17.74
N GLN A 347 -12.25 1.88 -17.27
CA GLN A 347 -11.77 2.63 -16.11
C GLN A 347 -10.30 3.01 -16.26
N LEU A 348 -9.90 4.14 -15.69
CA LEU A 348 -8.51 4.44 -15.36
C LEU A 348 -8.30 4.36 -13.84
N ARG A 349 -7.09 4.00 -13.44
CA ARG A 349 -6.70 3.93 -12.03
C ARG A 349 -5.39 4.68 -11.83
N VAL A 350 -5.43 5.71 -11.00
CA VAL A 350 -4.34 6.68 -10.80
C VAL A 350 -3.73 6.50 -9.41
N GLY A 351 -2.44 6.24 -9.35
CA GLY A 351 -1.67 6.30 -8.10
C GLY A 351 -1.36 7.75 -7.74
N MET A 352 -1.72 8.14 -6.52
CA MET A 352 -1.59 9.50 -6.00
C MET A 352 -0.77 9.49 -4.70
N TYR A 353 0.24 8.64 -4.65
CA TYR A 353 1.15 8.53 -3.50
C TYR A 353 1.95 9.82 -3.28
N PRO A 354 2.50 10.06 -2.07
CA PRO A 354 3.19 11.32 -1.75
C PRO A 354 4.33 11.72 -2.71
N ALA A 355 4.98 10.76 -3.38
CA ALA A 355 6.01 11.04 -4.38
C ALA A 355 5.46 11.62 -5.70
N VAL A 356 4.17 11.43 -5.98
CA VAL A 356 3.49 12.04 -7.13
C VAL A 356 3.19 13.50 -6.81
N ASP A 357 3.54 14.42 -7.71
CA ASP A 357 3.24 15.83 -7.52
C ASP A 357 1.74 16.09 -7.77
N PRO A 358 1.02 16.83 -6.91
CA PRO A 358 -0.36 17.22 -7.16
C PRO A 358 -0.56 17.95 -8.50
N ASP A 359 0.41 18.77 -8.93
CA ASP A 359 0.36 19.45 -10.22
C ASP A 359 0.46 18.45 -11.39
N ASP A 360 1.19 17.34 -11.22
CA ASP A 360 1.25 16.27 -12.24
C ASP A 360 -0.13 15.58 -12.38
N VAL A 361 -0.89 15.42 -11.28
CA VAL A 361 -2.27 14.88 -11.35
C VAL A 361 -3.21 15.86 -12.07
N LEU A 362 -3.05 17.14 -11.80
CA LEU A 362 -3.82 18.18 -12.51
C LEU A 362 -3.49 18.16 -14.02
N ALA A 363 -2.23 18.06 -14.40
CA ALA A 363 -1.80 17.93 -15.78
C ALA A 363 -2.32 16.65 -16.45
N LEU A 364 -2.34 15.52 -15.72
CA LEU A 364 -2.94 14.27 -16.18
C LEU A 364 -4.41 14.46 -16.56
N THR A 365 -5.21 15.13 -15.72
CA THR A 365 -6.64 15.37 -16.02
C THR A 365 -6.82 16.25 -17.26
N ALA A 366 -5.97 17.26 -17.47
CA ALA A 366 -5.98 18.07 -18.68
C ALA A 366 -5.60 17.26 -19.95
N CYS A 367 -4.64 16.33 -19.82
CA CYS A 367 -4.31 15.41 -20.91
C CYS A 367 -5.47 14.48 -21.26
N ILE A 368 -6.21 13.97 -20.26
CA ILE A 368 -7.40 13.13 -20.49
C ILE A 368 -8.48 13.94 -21.22
N ASP A 369 -8.80 15.16 -20.78
CA ASP A 369 -9.75 16.05 -21.45
C ASP A 369 -9.36 16.29 -22.91
N TYR A 370 -8.07 16.53 -23.17
CA TYR A 370 -7.55 16.76 -24.52
C TYR A 370 -7.74 15.55 -25.43
N VAL A 371 -7.52 14.34 -24.90
CA VAL A 371 -7.72 13.08 -25.63
C VAL A 371 -9.20 12.87 -25.93
N VAL A 372 -10.06 12.96 -24.90
CA VAL A 372 -11.51 12.73 -25.04
C VAL A 372 -12.14 13.67 -26.08
N ALA A 373 -11.78 14.96 -26.07
CA ALA A 373 -12.24 15.92 -27.05
C ALA A 373 -11.84 15.60 -28.51
N ARG A 374 -10.96 14.63 -28.74
CA ARG A 374 -10.48 14.18 -30.06
C ARG A 374 -10.86 12.76 -30.40
N LEU A 375 -11.50 12.04 -29.49
CA LEU A 375 -12.12 10.74 -29.74
C LEU A 375 -13.57 10.88 -30.23
N ALA A 376 -14.20 12.05 -29.93
CA ALA A 376 -15.52 12.43 -30.43
C ALA A 376 -15.37 12.96 -31.86
#